data_15e104f4c539f7fe729d8ac45d3aaf64
#
_entry.id   15e104f4c539f7fe729d8ac45d3aaf64
#
_cell.length_a   1.000
_cell.length_b   1.000
_cell.length_c   1.000
_cell.angle_alpha   90.00
_cell.angle_beta   90.00
_cell.angle_gamma   90.00
#
_symmetry.space_group_name_H-M   'P 1'
#
loop_
_entity.id
_entity.type
_entity.pdbx_description
1 polymer ?
#
loop_
_entity_poly.entity_id
_entity_poly.type
_entity_poly.pdbx_seq_one_letter_code
_entity_poly.pdbx_strand_id
1 'polypeptide(L)'
;MNLCVVSSFQGDVEEFMSMMEEFGEEIKSAVSEFECGVVNTNKAGFSKSITIANVIDEERMEQIMSSPKMVEWDKTHNNTDIIYSLERIN
;
A
#
# COMPACT_ATOMS: atom_id res chain seq x y z
N MET A 1 -10.35 3.21 10.83
CA MET A 1 -9.11 3.27 10.02
C MET A 1 -8.10 4.17 10.69
N ASN A 2 -6.87 3.73 10.81
CA ASN A 2 -5.81 4.49 11.50
C ASN A 2 -4.55 4.72 10.64
N LEU A 3 -4.55 4.19 9.43
CA LEU A 3 -3.41 4.30 8.51
C LEU A 3 -3.88 4.70 7.12
N CYS A 4 -3.14 5.60 6.49
CA CYS A 4 -3.32 5.97 5.09
C CYS A 4 -1.97 5.92 4.39
N VAL A 5 -1.87 5.17 3.30
CA VAL A 5 -0.65 5.08 2.50
C VAL A 5 -0.95 5.56 1.09
N VAL A 6 -0.18 6.53 0.64
CA VAL A 6 -0.26 7.01 -0.75
C VAL A 6 0.98 6.51 -1.48
N SER A 7 0.77 5.61 -2.44
CA SER A 7 1.84 5.00 -3.23
C SER A 7 1.87 5.59 -4.64
N SER A 8 3.04 6.03 -5.08
CA SER A 8 3.24 6.54 -6.44
C SER A 8 4.33 5.68 -7.10
N PHE A 9 4.02 5.08 -8.25
CA PHE A 9 4.94 4.11 -8.85
C PHE A 9 4.88 4.15 -10.38
N GLN A 10 5.94 3.62 -11.01
CA GLN A 10 5.99 3.38 -12.43
C GLN A 10 5.39 2.01 -12.72
N GLY A 11 4.43 1.97 -13.65
CA GLY A 11 3.72 0.75 -14.00
C GLY A 11 2.23 0.98 -13.99
N ASP A 12 1.46 -0.07 -14.17
CA ASP A 12 0.02 0.01 -14.19
C ASP A 12 -0.59 -0.49 -12.87
N VAL A 13 -1.88 -0.24 -12.73
CA VAL A 13 -2.64 -0.61 -11.53
C VAL A 13 -2.71 -2.13 -11.37
N GLU A 14 -2.71 -2.88 -12.47
CA GLU A 14 -2.78 -4.34 -12.41
C GLU A 14 -1.55 -4.94 -11.76
N GLU A 15 -0.37 -4.36 -11.99
CA GLU A 15 0.86 -4.78 -11.33
C GLU A 15 0.80 -4.57 -9.83
N PHE A 16 0.24 -3.42 -9.40
CA PHE A 16 0.01 -3.13 -7.99
C PHE A 16 -1.00 -4.10 -7.37
N MET A 17 -2.10 -4.36 -8.06
CA MET A 17 -3.14 -5.29 -7.61
C MET A 17 -2.59 -6.70 -7.44
N SER A 18 -1.74 -7.15 -8.37
CA SER A 18 -1.09 -8.45 -8.28
C SER A 18 -0.18 -8.56 -7.06
N MET A 19 0.56 -7.51 -6.79
CA MET A 19 1.42 -7.46 -5.61
C MET A 19 0.59 -7.51 -4.33
N MET A 20 -0.49 -6.72 -4.24
CA MET A 20 -1.37 -6.71 -3.08
C MET A 20 -2.04 -8.07 -2.86
N GLU A 21 -2.40 -8.77 -3.93
CA GLU A 21 -2.97 -10.11 -3.85
C GLU A 21 -1.94 -11.11 -3.30
N GLU A 22 -0.71 -11.02 -3.76
CA GLU A 22 0.37 -11.89 -3.28
C GLU A 22 0.60 -11.73 -1.76
N PHE A 23 0.52 -10.50 -1.25
CA PHE A 23 0.66 -10.23 0.17
C PHE A 23 -0.64 -10.25 0.96
N GLY A 24 -1.76 -10.60 0.30
CA GLY A 24 -3.10 -10.49 0.89
C GLY A 24 -3.27 -11.16 2.24
N GLU A 25 -2.81 -12.41 2.37
CA GLU A 25 -2.94 -13.16 3.63
C GLU A 25 -2.10 -12.53 4.75
N GLU A 26 -0.91 -12.07 4.43
CA GLU A 26 -0.03 -11.42 5.40
C GLU A 26 -0.62 -10.08 5.87
N ILE A 27 -1.13 -9.29 4.94
CA ILE A 27 -1.78 -8.01 5.25
C ILE A 27 -3.00 -8.24 6.16
N LYS A 28 -3.81 -9.24 5.86
CA LYS A 28 -4.98 -9.58 6.68
C LYS A 28 -4.63 -9.97 8.11
N SER A 29 -3.43 -10.47 8.34
CA SER A 29 -2.96 -10.78 9.70
C SER A 29 -2.62 -9.54 10.51
N ALA A 30 -2.39 -8.41 9.86
CA ALA A 30 -1.97 -7.16 10.50
C ALA A 30 -3.07 -6.11 10.58
N VAL A 31 -4.16 -6.27 9.81
CA VAL A 31 -5.25 -5.29 9.74
C VAL A 31 -6.61 -5.95 9.95
N SER A 32 -7.55 -5.20 10.51
CA SER A 32 -8.94 -5.65 10.62
C SER A 32 -9.77 -5.28 9.40
N GLU A 33 -9.40 -4.19 8.74
CA GLU A 33 -10.06 -3.67 7.54
C GLU A 33 -9.06 -2.95 6.67
N PHE A 34 -9.23 -3.03 5.36
CA PHE A 34 -8.51 -2.13 4.46
C PHE A 34 -9.31 -1.90 3.18
N GLU A 35 -9.09 -0.72 2.59
CA GLU A 35 -9.67 -0.34 1.31
C GLU A 35 -8.58 0.31 0.47
N CYS A 36 -8.58 0.05 -0.81
CA CYS A 36 -7.60 0.60 -1.73
C CYS A 36 -8.30 1.19 -2.94
N GLY A 37 -7.91 2.38 -3.31
CA GLY A 37 -8.42 3.06 -4.49
C GLY A 37 -7.29 3.57 -5.37
N VAL A 38 -7.63 3.96 -6.59
CA VAL A 38 -6.68 4.46 -7.58
C VAL A 38 -6.96 5.92 -7.86
N VAL A 39 -5.90 6.70 -7.97
CA VAL A 39 -5.99 8.11 -8.34
C VAL A 39 -5.47 8.27 -9.77
N ASN A 40 -6.22 8.98 -10.59
CA ASN A 40 -5.77 9.32 -11.94
C ASN A 40 -4.70 10.40 -11.88
N THR A 41 -3.49 10.06 -12.29
CA THR A 41 -2.35 10.97 -12.24
C THR A 41 -2.23 11.86 -13.47
N ASN A 42 -2.94 11.54 -14.54
CA ASN A 42 -2.79 12.18 -15.87
C ASN A 42 -1.36 12.11 -16.40
N LYS A 43 -0.56 11.17 -15.89
CA LYS A 43 0.82 10.98 -16.29
C LYS A 43 1.02 9.57 -16.82
N ALA A 44 1.32 9.43 -18.10
CA ALA A 44 1.51 8.13 -18.74
C ALA A 44 2.65 7.34 -18.08
N GLY A 45 2.43 6.05 -17.87
CA GLY A 45 3.42 5.17 -17.28
C GLY A 45 3.54 5.25 -15.76
N PHE A 46 2.77 6.12 -15.11
CA PHE A 46 2.75 6.27 -13.66
C PHE A 46 1.36 6.05 -13.10
N SER A 47 1.30 5.44 -11.94
CA SER A 47 0.06 5.19 -11.22
C SER A 47 0.18 5.65 -9.77
N LYS A 48 -0.93 5.97 -9.18
CA LYS A 48 -1.01 6.34 -7.76
C LYS A 48 -2.16 5.59 -7.12
N SER A 49 -1.91 5.00 -5.97
CA SER A 49 -2.93 4.34 -5.17
C SER A 49 -3.02 4.96 -3.79
N ILE A 50 -4.19 4.89 -3.21
CA ILE A 50 -4.43 5.29 -1.82
C ILE A 50 -4.99 4.07 -1.11
N THR A 51 -4.33 3.65 -0.03
CA THR A 51 -4.79 2.56 0.82
C THR A 51 -5.09 3.11 2.19
N ILE A 52 -6.28 2.84 2.70
CA ILE A 52 -6.62 3.13 4.09
C ILE A 52 -6.85 1.81 4.80
N ALA A 53 -6.34 1.70 6.02
CA ALA A 53 -6.39 0.45 6.76
C ALA A 53 -6.58 0.70 8.24
N ASN A 54 -7.14 -0.28 8.92
CA ASN A 54 -7.16 -0.31 10.38
C ASN A 54 -6.14 -1.33 10.84
N VAL A 55 -4.95 -0.86 11.18
CA VAL A 55 -3.84 -1.71 11.62
C VAL A 55 -4.05 -2.12 13.06
N ILE A 56 -4.02 -3.42 13.32
CA ILE A 56 -4.17 -4.01 14.66
C ILE A 56 -2.86 -4.61 15.17
N ASP A 57 -1.88 -4.76 14.29
CA ASP A 57 -0.56 -5.27 14.63
C ASP A 57 0.49 -4.45 13.84
N GLU A 58 0.98 -3.39 14.47
CA GLU A 58 1.94 -2.46 13.85
C GLU A 58 3.26 -3.14 13.53
N GLU A 59 3.74 -3.99 14.43
CA GLU A 59 4.99 -4.72 14.25
C GLU A 59 4.92 -5.65 13.04
N ARG A 60 3.80 -6.36 12.91
CA ARG A 60 3.56 -7.26 11.77
C ARG A 60 3.48 -6.47 10.46
N MET A 61 2.80 -5.33 10.47
CA MET A 61 2.70 -4.46 9.29
C MET A 61 4.08 -3.96 8.86
N GLU A 62 4.91 -3.55 9.81
CA GLU A 62 6.27 -3.10 9.53
C GLU A 62 7.13 -4.22 8.93
N GLN A 63 7.01 -5.44 9.44
CA GLN A 63 7.68 -6.61 8.89
C GLN A 63 7.29 -6.88 7.44
N ILE A 64 6.01 -6.75 7.12
CA ILE A 64 5.49 -6.93 5.76
C ILE A 64 6.06 -5.87 4.82
N MET A 65 5.99 -4.60 5.24
CA MET A 65 6.45 -3.48 4.43
C MET A 65 7.96 -3.48 4.19
N SER A 66 8.73 -4.06 5.09
CA SER A 66 10.18 -4.16 4.98
C SER A 66 10.67 -5.51 4.46
N SER A 67 9.76 -6.40 4.07
CA SER A 67 10.13 -7.71 3.54
C SER A 67 10.94 -7.57 2.24
N PRO A 68 11.87 -8.52 1.94
CA PRO A 68 12.67 -8.46 0.73
C PRO A 68 11.87 -8.34 -0.56
N LYS A 69 10.74 -9.04 -0.65
CA LYS A 69 9.84 -8.98 -1.82
C LYS A 69 9.22 -7.61 -1.99
N MET A 70 8.79 -7.00 -0.90
CA MET A 70 8.18 -5.66 -0.95
C MET A 70 9.22 -4.61 -1.34
N VAL A 71 10.40 -4.68 -0.74
CA VAL A 71 11.52 -3.78 -1.06
C VAL A 71 11.91 -3.91 -2.53
N GLU A 72 11.95 -5.11 -3.05
CA GLU A 72 12.28 -5.35 -4.46
C GLU A 72 11.21 -4.79 -5.40
N TRP A 73 9.95 -4.98 -5.05
CA TRP A 73 8.84 -4.42 -5.84
C TRP A 73 8.94 -2.90 -5.90
N ASP A 74 9.18 -2.26 -4.76
CA ASP A 74 9.35 -0.81 -4.67
C ASP A 74 10.50 -0.32 -5.58
N LYS A 75 11.60 -1.03 -5.53
CA LYS A 75 12.78 -0.71 -6.33
C LYS A 75 12.53 -0.85 -7.83
N THR A 76 11.91 -1.95 -8.23
CA THR A 76 11.61 -2.27 -9.62
C THR A 76 10.64 -1.26 -10.24
N HIS A 77 9.69 -0.75 -9.44
CA HIS A 77 8.65 0.16 -9.90
C HIS A 77 8.90 1.62 -9.51
N ASN A 78 10.06 1.93 -8.95
CA ASN A 78 10.37 3.26 -8.41
C ASN A 78 9.27 3.78 -7.51
N ASN A 79 8.74 2.90 -6.66
CA ASN A 79 7.63 3.24 -5.79
C ASN A 79 8.07 4.18 -4.67
N THR A 80 7.24 5.18 -4.40
CA THR A 80 7.39 6.08 -3.27
C THR A 80 6.10 6.04 -2.46
N ASP A 81 6.22 5.69 -1.19
CA ASP A 81 5.10 5.67 -0.27
C ASP A 81 5.14 6.88 0.65
N ILE A 82 4.00 7.53 0.82
CA ILE A 82 3.81 8.54 1.85
C ILE A 82 2.81 7.94 2.84
N ILE A 83 3.23 7.84 4.09
CA ILE A 83 2.45 7.20 5.14
C ILE A 83 1.90 8.26 6.08
N TYR A 84 0.60 8.23 6.30
CA TYR A 84 -0.09 9.14 7.21
C TYR A 84 -0.77 8.36 8.31
N SER A 85 -0.73 8.91 9.50
CA SER A 85 -1.60 8.51 10.59
C SER A 85 -3.00 9.05 10.31
N LEU A 86 -4.01 8.23 10.41
CA LEU A 86 -5.38 8.63 10.14
C LEU A 86 -6.17 8.65 11.44
N GLU A 87 -6.77 9.77 11.75
CA GLU A 87 -7.57 9.94 12.95
C GLU A 87 -8.97 10.39 12.58
N ARG A 88 -9.97 9.73 13.13
CA ARG A 88 -11.37 10.07 12.89
C ARG A 88 -11.77 11.30 13.71
N ILE A 89 -12.35 12.28 13.05
CA ILE A 89 -12.74 13.54 13.68
C ILE A 89 -14.25 13.74 13.83
N ASN A 90 -15.04 12.76 13.39
CA ASN A 90 -16.51 12.85 13.48
C ASN A 90 -17.15 11.52 13.84
#